data_5c430cda72c428e039c4ddb48a8581e1
#
_entry.id   5c430cda72c428e039c4ddb48a8581e1
#
_cell.length_a   1.000
_cell.length_b   1.000
_cell.length_c   1.000
_cell.angle_alpha   90.00
_cell.angle_beta   90.00
_cell.angle_gamma   90.00
#
_symmetry.space_group_name_H-M   'P 1'
#
loop_
_entity.id
_entity.type
_entity.pdbx_description
1 polymer ?
#
loop_
_entity_poly.entity_id
_entity_poly.type
_entity_poly.pdbx_seq_one_letter_code
_entity_poly.pdbx_strand_id
1 'polypeptide(L)'
;MRLSIIIVNYKTRQLLIDCIRSINQFDTSGTEIIVVDNFSQDDTEQALRQHFPPVRFIQMGYNAGFARANNAGIKAAQGATVLLLNSDTLVRGNAIQHALAKLLAAPGYCACGVQLLNADGSPQISGNFAMRGGLNYLLPLPYLGNFLKWIAGLFGMKKPNVPEATGMVEVDWINGAFLMVRQEAIRKAGMLDEDFFLYAEEAEWCSRLKKTGKLCIFGDEHVIHLQGESATTAFQSSDKGYFNIYDRKGLQIMLSNMLRIRKQFGVGWYLFSLFIHVLEIPLFFTGLLFDSIISLGKPRYSFGKLRGFTANVCRLIGFAPRILANKPYFYKVL
;
A
#
# COMPACT_ATOMS: atom_id res chain seq x y z
N MET A 1 16.15 17.86 -14.65
CA MET A 1 14.90 17.10 -14.57
C MET A 1 14.13 17.58 -13.34
N ARG A 2 12.81 17.86 -13.48
CA ARG A 2 11.95 18.33 -12.37
C ARG A 2 11.27 17.16 -11.64
N LEU A 3 10.86 16.14 -12.40
CA LEU A 3 10.09 15.01 -11.92
C LEU A 3 10.62 13.70 -12.49
N SER A 4 10.74 12.66 -11.67
CA SER A 4 10.91 11.27 -12.08
C SER A 4 9.68 10.47 -11.69
N ILE A 5 8.98 9.89 -12.65
CA ILE A 5 7.83 8.99 -12.42
C ILE A 5 8.37 7.56 -12.44
N ILE A 6 8.19 6.85 -11.33
CA ILE A 6 8.60 5.46 -11.16
C ILE A 6 7.36 4.59 -11.20
N ILE A 7 7.32 3.64 -12.12
CA ILE A 7 6.21 2.70 -12.28
C ILE A 7 6.75 1.29 -12.14
N VAL A 8 6.32 0.58 -11.09
CA VAL A 8 6.66 -0.83 -10.91
C VAL A 8 5.67 -1.68 -11.68
N ASN A 9 6.16 -2.54 -12.57
CA ASN A 9 5.35 -3.51 -13.32
C ASN A 9 5.59 -4.93 -12.81
N TYR A 10 4.52 -5.70 -12.62
CA TYR A 10 4.57 -7.13 -12.38
C TYR A 10 3.38 -7.82 -13.05
N LYS A 11 3.62 -8.39 -14.26
CA LYS A 11 2.61 -9.14 -15.05
C LYS A 11 1.35 -8.32 -15.38
N THR A 12 1.49 -7.00 -15.54
CA THR A 12 0.39 -6.07 -15.86
C THR A 12 0.70 -5.21 -17.08
N ARG A 13 1.32 -5.82 -18.13
CA ARG A 13 1.77 -5.11 -19.33
C ARG A 13 0.74 -4.16 -19.92
N GLN A 14 -0.52 -4.63 -20.11
CA GLN A 14 -1.54 -3.77 -20.74
C GLN A 14 -1.89 -2.56 -19.86
N LEU A 15 -2.05 -2.76 -18.56
CA LEU A 15 -2.32 -1.67 -17.62
C LEU A 15 -1.16 -0.66 -17.60
N LEU A 16 0.07 -1.14 -17.62
CA LEU A 16 1.26 -0.29 -17.72
C LEU A 16 1.25 0.57 -18.99
N ILE A 17 0.94 -0.02 -20.15
CA ILE A 17 0.84 0.70 -21.43
C ILE A 17 -0.23 1.79 -21.34
N ASP A 18 -1.40 1.46 -20.81
CA ASP A 18 -2.52 2.40 -20.68
C ASP A 18 -2.20 3.52 -19.66
N CYS A 19 -1.50 3.18 -18.58
CA CYS A 19 -0.98 4.15 -17.62
C CYS A 19 -0.04 5.16 -18.31
N ILE A 20 0.98 4.69 -19.04
CA ILE A 20 1.95 5.56 -19.73
C ILE A 20 1.26 6.38 -20.82
N ARG A 21 0.32 5.80 -21.56
CA ARG A 21 -0.49 6.57 -22.54
C ARG A 21 -1.25 7.70 -21.87
N SER A 22 -1.86 7.45 -20.72
CA SER A 22 -2.60 8.47 -19.99
C SER A 22 -1.71 9.62 -19.50
N ILE A 23 -0.46 9.32 -19.11
CA ILE A 23 0.55 10.33 -18.74
C ILE A 23 0.92 11.17 -19.96
N ASN A 24 1.20 10.53 -21.10
CA ASN A 24 1.68 11.20 -22.32
C ASN A 24 0.61 12.03 -23.04
N GLN A 25 -0.65 12.00 -22.59
CA GLN A 25 -1.69 12.92 -23.07
C GLN A 25 -1.49 14.36 -22.58
N PHE A 26 -0.63 14.57 -21.58
CA PHE A 26 -0.41 15.86 -20.94
C PHE A 26 1.04 16.31 -21.07
N ASP A 27 1.35 17.50 -20.58
CA ASP A 27 2.71 18.05 -20.62
C ASP A 27 3.66 17.20 -19.73
N THR A 28 4.64 16.60 -20.38
CA THR A 28 5.71 15.82 -19.74
C THR A 28 7.06 16.54 -19.75
N SER A 29 7.09 17.84 -20.07
CA SER A 29 8.32 18.64 -20.12
C SER A 29 9.07 18.60 -18.79
N GLY A 30 10.34 18.23 -18.83
CA GLY A 30 11.17 18.07 -17.62
C GLY A 30 10.82 16.87 -16.76
N THR A 31 10.08 15.91 -17.31
CA THR A 31 9.70 14.64 -16.66
C THR A 31 10.41 13.46 -17.32
N GLU A 32 10.89 12.52 -16.53
CA GLU A 32 11.30 11.19 -16.99
C GLU A 32 10.36 10.13 -16.45
N ILE A 33 10.16 9.06 -17.21
CA ILE A 33 9.42 7.88 -16.79
C ILE A 33 10.40 6.72 -16.69
N ILE A 34 10.43 6.08 -15.52
CA ILE A 34 11.25 4.91 -15.22
C ILE A 34 10.31 3.75 -14.91
N VAL A 35 10.29 2.75 -15.76
CA VAL A 35 9.57 1.50 -15.52
C VAL A 35 10.54 0.49 -14.91
N VAL A 36 10.16 -0.05 -13.76
CA VAL A 36 10.89 -1.13 -13.09
C VAL A 36 10.09 -2.41 -13.24
N ASP A 37 10.54 -3.30 -14.11
CA ASP A 37 9.91 -4.61 -14.27
C ASP A 37 10.35 -5.57 -13.17
N ASN A 38 9.39 -5.98 -12.36
CA ASN A 38 9.60 -6.80 -11.19
C ASN A 38 9.55 -8.32 -11.52
N PHE A 39 10.21 -8.70 -12.64
CA PHE A 39 10.28 -10.07 -13.12
C PHE A 39 8.96 -10.59 -13.73
N SER A 40 8.38 -9.84 -14.65
CA SER A 40 7.13 -10.23 -15.35
C SER A 40 7.32 -11.43 -16.26
N GLN A 41 8.52 -11.57 -16.89
CA GLN A 41 8.85 -12.64 -17.81
C GLN A 41 7.90 -12.69 -19.03
N ASP A 42 7.59 -11.51 -19.58
CA ASP A 42 6.74 -11.29 -20.75
C ASP A 42 7.42 -10.30 -21.72
N ASP A 43 6.74 -9.89 -22.76
CA ASP A 43 7.22 -8.97 -23.77
C ASP A 43 7.08 -7.47 -23.41
N THR A 44 6.97 -7.14 -22.10
CA THR A 44 6.83 -5.76 -21.61
C THR A 44 7.97 -4.85 -22.10
N GLU A 45 9.22 -5.29 -22.00
CA GLU A 45 10.36 -4.49 -22.45
C GLU A 45 10.29 -4.17 -23.96
N GLN A 46 9.96 -5.17 -24.80
CA GLN A 46 9.83 -5.01 -26.23
C GLN A 46 8.72 -4.01 -26.57
N ALA A 47 7.56 -4.14 -25.90
CA ALA A 47 6.43 -3.25 -26.10
C ALA A 47 6.77 -1.79 -25.71
N LEU A 48 7.50 -1.59 -24.61
CA LEU A 48 7.94 -0.26 -24.19
C LEU A 48 8.92 0.37 -25.16
N ARG A 49 9.91 -0.38 -25.63
CA ARG A 49 10.88 0.11 -26.62
C ARG A 49 10.21 0.51 -27.94
N GLN A 50 9.15 -0.21 -28.34
CA GLN A 50 8.41 0.04 -29.56
C GLN A 50 7.49 1.27 -29.45
N HIS A 51 6.76 1.40 -28.34
CA HIS A 51 5.69 2.41 -28.20
C HIS A 51 6.12 3.65 -27.44
N PHE A 52 7.12 3.52 -26.54
CA PHE A 52 7.56 4.59 -25.65
C PHE A 52 9.09 4.65 -25.53
N PRO A 53 9.83 4.90 -26.64
CA PRO A 53 11.29 4.88 -26.64
C PRO A 53 11.99 5.73 -25.58
N PRO A 54 11.42 6.88 -25.13
CA PRO A 54 12.02 7.68 -24.06
C PRO A 54 11.90 7.09 -22.65
N VAL A 55 11.06 6.06 -22.46
CA VAL A 55 10.88 5.42 -21.16
C VAL A 55 12.12 4.61 -20.80
N ARG A 56 12.68 4.87 -19.63
CA ARG A 56 13.79 4.10 -19.10
C ARG A 56 13.28 2.80 -18.48
N PHE A 57 13.80 1.67 -18.92
CA PHE A 57 13.43 0.35 -18.42
C PHE A 57 14.52 -0.24 -17.53
N ILE A 58 14.11 -0.81 -16.38
CA ILE A 58 14.97 -1.52 -15.42
C ILE A 58 14.37 -2.88 -15.14
N GLN A 59 15.15 -3.95 -15.35
CA GLN A 59 14.76 -5.32 -15.02
C GLN A 59 15.31 -5.73 -13.65
N MET A 60 14.46 -6.22 -12.75
CA MET A 60 14.89 -6.66 -11.41
C MET A 60 15.56 -8.04 -11.39
N GLY A 61 15.30 -8.90 -12.40
CA GLY A 61 15.83 -10.26 -12.47
C GLY A 61 15.16 -11.27 -11.50
N TYR A 62 14.36 -10.79 -10.56
CA TYR A 62 13.54 -11.59 -9.64
C TYR A 62 12.38 -10.76 -9.13
N ASN A 63 11.32 -11.40 -8.61
CA ASN A 63 10.24 -10.67 -7.96
C ASN A 63 10.73 -10.12 -6.60
N ALA A 64 11.16 -8.87 -6.63
CA ALA A 64 11.76 -8.13 -5.53
C ALA A 64 10.72 -7.46 -4.59
N GLY A 65 9.43 -7.56 -4.91
CA GLY A 65 8.38 -6.86 -4.19
C GLY A 65 8.33 -5.36 -4.51
N PHE A 66 7.43 -4.66 -3.85
CA PHE A 66 7.16 -3.26 -4.16
C PHE A 66 8.28 -2.31 -3.68
N ALA A 67 8.75 -2.50 -2.43
CA ALA A 67 9.75 -1.61 -1.84
C ALA A 67 11.08 -1.62 -2.60
N ARG A 68 11.64 -2.80 -2.85
CA ARG A 68 12.94 -2.93 -3.56
C ARG A 68 12.87 -2.48 -5.01
N ALA A 69 11.75 -2.78 -5.69
CA ALA A 69 11.55 -2.34 -7.07
C ALA A 69 11.46 -0.81 -7.16
N ASN A 70 10.66 -0.18 -6.29
CA ASN A 70 10.62 1.29 -6.22
C ASN A 70 11.99 1.89 -5.87
N ASN A 71 12.72 1.29 -4.94
CA ASN A 71 14.07 1.75 -4.59
C ASN A 71 15.05 1.68 -5.77
N ALA A 72 14.94 0.67 -6.65
CA ALA A 72 15.72 0.60 -7.88
C ALA A 72 15.40 1.80 -8.79
N GLY A 73 14.12 2.15 -8.94
CA GLY A 73 13.69 3.34 -9.66
C GLY A 73 14.18 4.64 -9.00
N ILE A 74 14.05 4.77 -7.68
CA ILE A 74 14.52 5.96 -6.92
C ILE A 74 16.02 6.17 -7.09
N LYS A 75 16.82 5.11 -7.04
CA LYS A 75 18.28 5.17 -7.27
C LYS A 75 18.64 5.65 -8.67
N ALA A 76 17.79 5.37 -9.66
CA ALA A 76 17.99 5.75 -11.05
C ALA A 76 17.41 7.14 -11.38
N ALA A 77 16.56 7.68 -10.52
CA ALA A 77 15.85 8.94 -10.72
C ALA A 77 16.77 10.15 -10.68
N GLN A 78 16.55 11.09 -11.62
CA GLN A 78 17.31 12.35 -11.76
C GLN A 78 16.47 13.57 -11.37
N GLY A 79 15.17 13.40 -11.12
CA GLY A 79 14.25 14.47 -10.79
C GLY A 79 14.45 15.01 -9.37
N ALA A 80 14.23 16.30 -9.19
CA ALA A 80 14.19 16.93 -7.86
C ALA A 80 12.98 16.45 -7.02
N THR A 81 11.99 15.87 -7.68
CA THR A 81 10.80 15.23 -7.11
C THR A 81 10.63 13.84 -7.72
N VAL A 82 10.21 12.88 -6.94
CA VAL A 82 9.92 11.52 -7.36
C VAL A 82 8.44 11.24 -7.15
N LEU A 83 7.78 10.67 -8.15
CA LEU A 83 6.43 10.13 -8.06
C LEU A 83 6.50 8.61 -8.14
N LEU A 84 6.08 7.91 -7.09
CA LEU A 84 5.72 6.50 -7.18
C LEU A 84 4.30 6.41 -7.71
N LEU A 85 4.11 5.69 -8.81
CA LEU A 85 2.83 5.56 -9.50
C LEU A 85 2.59 4.07 -9.81
N ASN A 86 1.43 3.55 -9.43
CA ASN A 86 1.08 2.17 -9.77
C ASN A 86 0.81 2.00 -11.26
N SER A 87 1.18 0.85 -11.82
CA SER A 87 0.94 0.51 -13.23
C SER A 87 -0.54 0.39 -13.62
N ASP A 88 -1.44 0.23 -12.64
CA ASP A 88 -2.88 0.15 -12.81
C ASP A 88 -3.60 1.49 -12.52
N THR A 89 -2.92 2.62 -12.80
CA THR A 89 -3.47 3.96 -12.69
C THR A 89 -3.73 4.59 -14.06
N LEU A 90 -4.75 5.43 -14.14
CA LEU A 90 -5.02 6.26 -15.31
C LEU A 90 -5.10 7.73 -14.88
N VAL A 91 -4.19 8.53 -15.41
CA VAL A 91 -4.11 9.97 -15.12
C VAL A 91 -5.24 10.69 -15.83
N ARG A 92 -5.93 11.57 -15.10
CA ARG A 92 -6.97 12.45 -15.65
C ARG A 92 -6.54 13.91 -15.55
N GLY A 93 -6.87 14.69 -16.58
CA GLY A 93 -6.42 16.08 -16.64
C GLY A 93 -4.90 16.15 -16.49
N ASN A 94 -4.38 17.28 -16.08
CA ASN A 94 -2.95 17.48 -15.86
C ASN A 94 -2.56 17.22 -14.39
N ALA A 95 -3.19 16.22 -13.75
CA ALA A 95 -3.11 15.99 -12.30
C ALA A 95 -1.68 15.84 -11.77
N ILE A 96 -0.78 15.19 -12.54
CA ILE A 96 0.62 15.02 -12.13
C ILE A 96 1.33 16.38 -12.06
N GLN A 97 1.21 17.21 -13.11
CA GLN A 97 1.89 18.51 -13.17
C GLN A 97 1.27 19.52 -12.18
N HIS A 98 -0.05 19.47 -12.00
CA HIS A 98 -0.72 20.29 -11.00
C HIS A 98 -0.30 19.90 -9.58
N ALA A 99 -0.27 18.60 -9.25
CA ALA A 99 0.22 18.13 -7.95
C ALA A 99 1.68 18.53 -7.72
N LEU A 100 2.54 18.43 -8.75
CA LEU A 100 3.94 18.89 -8.68
C LEU A 100 4.01 20.39 -8.40
N ALA A 101 3.28 21.21 -9.15
CA ALA A 101 3.27 22.67 -8.96
C ALA A 101 2.79 23.06 -7.56
N LYS A 102 1.69 22.47 -7.09
CA LYS A 102 1.13 22.68 -5.75
C LYS A 102 2.13 22.24 -4.65
N LEU A 103 2.78 21.08 -4.81
CA LEU A 103 3.80 20.63 -3.86
C LEU A 103 4.97 21.60 -3.83
N LEU A 104 5.47 22.06 -4.97
CA LEU A 104 6.59 23.01 -5.05
C LEU A 104 6.23 24.35 -4.41
N ALA A 105 5.00 24.82 -4.54
CA ALA A 105 4.49 26.05 -3.92
C ALA A 105 4.25 25.91 -2.39
N ALA A 106 4.30 24.71 -1.83
CA ALA A 106 4.07 24.43 -0.41
C ALA A 106 5.34 23.93 0.29
N PRO A 107 6.29 24.79 0.68
CA PRO A 107 7.61 24.39 1.18
C PRO A 107 7.58 23.59 2.49
N GLY A 108 6.51 23.73 3.30
CA GLY A 108 6.33 22.94 4.53
C GLY A 108 5.94 21.48 4.30
N TYR A 109 5.61 21.11 3.05
CA TYR A 109 5.20 19.76 2.70
C TYR A 109 6.32 19.02 1.96
N CYS A 110 6.62 17.81 2.40
CA CYS A 110 7.67 16.97 1.82
C CYS A 110 7.13 15.93 0.82
N ALA A 111 5.83 15.60 0.91
CA ALA A 111 5.19 14.67 -0.01
C ALA A 111 3.70 15.00 -0.17
N CYS A 112 3.14 14.60 -1.32
CA CYS A 112 1.72 14.69 -1.58
C CYS A 112 1.17 13.47 -2.31
N GLY A 113 -0.13 13.24 -2.12
CA GLY A 113 -0.99 12.39 -2.93
C GLY A 113 -2.05 13.22 -3.64
N VAL A 114 -2.91 12.52 -4.38
CA VAL A 114 -4.11 13.08 -5.02
C VAL A 114 -5.33 12.25 -4.62
N GLN A 115 -6.54 12.72 -4.92
CA GLN A 115 -7.73 11.89 -4.74
C GLN A 115 -7.72 10.75 -5.73
N LEU A 116 -7.68 9.52 -5.22
CA LEU A 116 -7.83 8.32 -6.02
C LEU A 116 -9.32 8.02 -6.25
N LEU A 117 -9.64 7.58 -7.47
CA LEU A 117 -10.99 7.18 -7.86
C LEU A 117 -11.01 5.72 -8.32
N ASN A 118 -12.13 5.06 -8.10
CA ASN A 118 -12.44 3.78 -8.74
C ASN A 118 -12.72 3.98 -10.24
N ALA A 119 -12.81 2.89 -11.00
CA ALA A 119 -13.15 2.94 -12.42
C ALA A 119 -14.52 3.57 -12.71
N ASP A 120 -15.48 3.46 -11.76
CA ASP A 120 -16.81 4.06 -11.82
C ASP A 120 -16.84 5.54 -11.39
N GLY A 121 -15.68 6.10 -11.02
CA GLY A 121 -15.54 7.48 -10.56
C GLY A 121 -15.81 7.68 -9.07
N SER A 122 -16.21 6.65 -8.33
CA SER A 122 -16.38 6.75 -6.88
C SER A 122 -15.03 6.93 -6.17
N PRO A 123 -14.98 7.69 -5.07
CA PRO A 123 -13.73 7.98 -4.38
C PRO A 123 -13.13 6.74 -3.69
N GLN A 124 -11.80 6.64 -3.72
CA GLN A 124 -11.02 5.67 -2.96
C GLN A 124 -10.33 6.34 -1.78
N ILE A 125 -10.01 5.54 -0.75
CA ILE A 125 -9.18 6.01 0.37
C ILE A 125 -7.79 6.37 -0.16
N SER A 126 -7.50 7.67 -0.19
CA SER A 126 -6.23 8.21 -0.68
C SER A 126 -5.21 8.42 0.43
N GLY A 127 -5.66 8.41 1.68
CA GLY A 127 -4.79 8.55 2.86
C GLY A 127 -5.54 8.47 4.19
N ASN A 128 -4.81 8.70 5.27
CA ASN A 128 -5.35 8.73 6.63
C ASN A 128 -4.91 9.99 7.36
N PHE A 129 -5.84 10.63 8.09
CA PHE A 129 -5.56 11.79 8.93
C PHE A 129 -4.63 11.48 10.11
N ALA A 130 -4.69 10.24 10.63
CA ALA A 130 -3.85 9.83 11.75
C ALA A 130 -3.48 8.34 11.64
N MET A 131 -2.19 8.06 11.63
CA MET A 131 -1.66 6.69 11.69
C MET A 131 -1.14 6.39 13.11
N ARG A 132 -2.06 6.35 14.07
CA ARG A 132 -1.77 5.94 15.44
C ARG A 132 -1.63 4.42 15.51
N GLY A 133 -0.74 3.95 16.40
CA GLY A 133 -0.44 2.54 16.53
C GLY A 133 -1.59 1.69 17.09
N GLY A 134 -1.46 0.41 16.93
CA GLY A 134 -2.07 -0.62 17.76
C GLY A 134 -3.47 -1.05 17.37
N LEU A 135 -4.50 -0.43 17.89
CA LEU A 135 -5.86 -0.95 17.82
C LEU A 135 -6.44 -1.01 16.39
N ASN A 136 -6.04 -0.11 15.49
CA ASN A 136 -6.51 -0.11 14.10
C ASN A 136 -6.15 -1.40 13.35
N TYR A 137 -5.06 -2.07 13.72
CA TYR A 137 -4.65 -3.35 13.13
C TYR A 137 -5.48 -4.54 13.59
N LEU A 138 -6.28 -4.36 14.65
CA LEU A 138 -7.19 -5.37 15.18
C LEU A 138 -8.56 -5.32 14.50
N LEU A 139 -8.88 -4.21 13.81
CA LEU A 139 -10.18 -4.04 13.15
C LEU A 139 -10.48 -5.06 12.02
N PRO A 140 -9.49 -5.65 11.31
CA PRO A 140 -9.73 -6.73 10.37
C PRO A 140 -10.06 -8.08 11.00
N LEU A 141 -9.80 -8.27 12.32
CA LEU A 141 -10.10 -9.52 13.02
C LEU A 141 -11.60 -9.82 13.00
N PRO A 142 -12.02 -11.08 12.84
CA PRO A 142 -13.41 -11.42 12.56
C PRO A 142 -14.41 -10.93 13.60
N TYR A 143 -14.38 -11.50 14.81
CA TYR A 143 -15.34 -11.15 15.86
C TYR A 143 -14.85 -10.02 16.75
N LEU A 144 -13.58 -10.05 17.18
CA LEU A 144 -13.00 -8.98 17.98
C LEU A 144 -13.00 -7.64 17.21
N GLY A 145 -12.65 -7.65 15.93
CA GLY A 145 -12.68 -6.44 15.12
C GLY A 145 -14.08 -5.86 14.97
N ASN A 146 -15.10 -6.70 14.83
CA ASN A 146 -16.49 -6.24 14.80
C ASN A 146 -16.94 -5.68 16.15
N PHE A 147 -16.54 -6.29 17.25
CA PHE A 147 -16.80 -5.79 18.61
C PHE A 147 -16.13 -4.43 18.83
N LEU A 148 -14.87 -4.27 18.43
CA LEU A 148 -14.16 -2.99 18.51
C LEU A 148 -14.82 -1.91 17.67
N LYS A 149 -15.31 -2.23 16.46
CA LYS A 149 -16.05 -1.28 15.60
C LYS A 149 -17.36 -0.86 16.25
N TRP A 150 -18.07 -1.80 16.90
CA TRP A 150 -19.31 -1.50 17.62
C TRP A 150 -19.05 -0.56 18.80
N ILE A 151 -18.04 -0.85 19.65
CA ILE A 151 -17.63 0.05 20.73
C ILE A 151 -17.27 1.43 20.19
N ALA A 152 -16.42 1.50 19.15
CA ALA A 152 -16.03 2.76 18.53
C ALA A 152 -17.24 3.57 18.07
N GLY A 153 -18.27 2.89 17.54
CA GLY A 153 -19.55 3.50 17.15
C GLY A 153 -20.31 4.13 18.32
N LEU A 154 -20.33 3.43 19.50
CA LEU A 154 -20.96 3.96 20.71
C LEU A 154 -20.32 5.28 21.21
N PHE A 155 -19.01 5.42 21.02
CA PHE A 155 -18.25 6.62 21.37
C PHE A 155 -18.16 7.66 20.25
N GLY A 156 -18.89 7.48 19.14
CA GLY A 156 -18.86 8.40 18.00
C GLY A 156 -17.48 8.55 17.34
N MET A 157 -16.60 7.56 17.47
CA MET A 157 -15.24 7.60 16.91
C MET A 157 -15.29 7.60 15.38
N LYS A 158 -14.75 8.64 14.76
CA LYS A 158 -14.63 8.71 13.30
C LYS A 158 -13.45 7.87 12.82
N LYS A 159 -13.63 7.24 11.64
CA LYS A 159 -12.53 6.55 10.97
C LYS A 159 -11.45 7.56 10.57
N PRO A 160 -10.16 7.24 10.70
CA PRO A 160 -9.09 8.16 10.33
C PRO A 160 -8.87 8.26 8.81
N ASN A 161 -9.59 7.48 8.01
CA ASN A 161 -9.47 7.47 6.56
C ASN A 161 -9.94 8.78 5.95
N VAL A 162 -9.28 9.23 4.90
CA VAL A 162 -9.76 10.27 3.98
C VAL A 162 -10.55 9.56 2.88
N PRO A 163 -11.87 9.46 2.99
CA PRO A 163 -12.66 8.74 1.97
C PRO A 163 -12.75 9.57 0.69
N GLU A 164 -12.88 10.89 0.83
CA GLU A 164 -12.92 11.86 -0.25
C GLU A 164 -12.25 13.14 0.24
N ALA A 165 -11.22 13.59 -0.47
CA ALA A 165 -10.54 14.85 -0.20
C ALA A 165 -11.14 15.94 -1.09
N THR A 166 -11.42 17.09 -0.49
CA THR A 166 -11.76 18.34 -1.19
C THR A 166 -10.72 19.38 -0.84
N GLY A 167 -10.00 19.92 -1.84
CA GLY A 167 -8.88 20.82 -1.61
C GLY A 167 -7.67 20.11 -0.99
N MET A 168 -6.82 20.86 -0.29
CA MET A 168 -5.62 20.33 0.35
C MET A 168 -5.93 19.79 1.75
N VAL A 169 -5.66 18.52 1.99
CA VAL A 169 -5.89 17.83 3.26
C VAL A 169 -4.58 17.32 3.83
N GLU A 170 -4.19 17.75 5.04
CA GLU A 170 -3.01 17.23 5.74
C GLU A 170 -3.28 15.82 6.27
N VAL A 171 -2.32 14.90 6.08
CA VAL A 171 -2.46 13.48 6.40
C VAL A 171 -1.20 12.91 7.03
N ASP A 172 -1.33 11.75 7.67
CA ASP A 172 -0.20 10.96 8.20
C ASP A 172 0.27 9.87 7.24
N TRP A 173 -0.57 9.48 6.29
CA TRP A 173 -0.30 8.44 5.32
C TRP A 173 -0.94 8.78 3.98
N ILE A 174 -0.23 8.49 2.91
CA ILE A 174 -0.65 8.62 1.52
C ILE A 174 -0.63 7.24 0.89
N ASN A 175 -1.62 6.92 0.08
CA ASN A 175 -1.71 5.65 -0.65
C ASN A 175 -0.57 5.55 -1.68
N GLY A 176 0.11 4.39 -1.71
CA GLY A 176 1.23 4.13 -2.60
C GLY A 176 0.90 4.11 -4.10
N ALA A 177 -0.39 4.12 -4.47
CA ALA A 177 -0.79 4.18 -5.86
C ALA A 177 -0.42 5.51 -6.54
N PHE A 178 -0.37 6.61 -5.76
CA PHE A 178 0.15 7.91 -6.17
C PHE A 178 0.82 8.57 -4.96
N LEU A 179 2.13 8.51 -4.90
CA LEU A 179 2.91 9.11 -3.81
C LEU A 179 4.07 9.94 -4.38
N MET A 180 3.91 11.25 -4.38
CA MET A 180 4.90 12.22 -4.86
C MET A 180 5.73 12.74 -3.69
N VAL A 181 7.05 12.66 -3.78
CA VAL A 181 7.98 12.96 -2.67
C VAL A 181 9.13 13.83 -3.16
N ARG A 182 9.50 14.87 -2.42
CA ARG A 182 10.70 15.66 -2.70
C ARG A 182 11.95 14.80 -2.52
N GLN A 183 12.88 14.86 -3.45
CA GLN A 183 14.15 14.12 -3.38
C GLN A 183 14.95 14.46 -2.11
N GLU A 184 14.85 15.69 -1.63
CA GLU A 184 15.49 16.10 -0.37
C GLU A 184 14.91 15.33 0.84
N ALA A 185 13.60 15.13 0.88
CA ALA A 185 12.95 14.35 1.93
C ALA A 185 13.37 12.87 1.88
N ILE A 186 13.51 12.32 0.66
CA ILE A 186 14.03 10.95 0.48
C ILE A 186 15.47 10.85 1.02
N ARG A 187 16.33 11.82 0.73
CA ARG A 187 17.71 11.84 1.27
C ARG A 187 17.75 11.85 2.79
N LYS A 188 16.82 12.57 3.44
CA LYS A 188 16.76 12.69 4.91
C LYS A 188 16.11 11.50 5.58
N ALA A 189 14.99 11.01 5.03
CA ALA A 189 14.21 9.90 5.58
C ALA A 189 14.75 8.51 5.20
N GLY A 190 15.57 8.43 4.15
CA GLY A 190 15.91 7.18 3.47
C GLY A 190 14.81 6.73 2.51
N MET A 191 15.11 5.72 1.69
CA MET A 191 14.18 5.09 0.75
C MET A 191 13.21 4.16 1.49
N LEU A 192 12.34 3.42 0.74
CA LEU A 192 11.47 2.40 1.32
C LEU A 192 12.30 1.32 2.02
N ASP A 193 11.74 0.74 3.08
CA ASP A 193 12.42 -0.33 3.83
C ASP A 193 12.35 -1.65 3.03
N GLU A 194 13.52 -2.17 2.66
CA GLU A 194 13.68 -3.35 1.79
C GLU A 194 13.36 -4.68 2.48
N ASP A 195 13.03 -4.68 3.76
CA ASP A 195 12.52 -5.84 4.46
C ASP A 195 11.08 -6.18 4.03
N PHE A 196 10.29 -5.16 3.62
CA PHE A 196 8.94 -5.36 3.12
C PHE A 196 8.94 -5.91 1.70
N PHE A 197 8.13 -6.97 1.50
CA PHE A 197 7.86 -7.47 0.16
C PHE A 197 6.71 -6.72 -0.50
N LEU A 198 5.57 -6.64 0.17
CA LEU A 198 4.35 -5.98 -0.29
C LEU A 198 3.46 -5.64 0.90
N TYR A 199 2.76 -4.50 0.83
CA TYR A 199 1.87 -3.91 1.84
C TYR A 199 2.60 -3.29 3.04
N ALA A 200 2.07 -2.17 3.51
CA ALA A 200 2.51 -1.40 4.67
C ALA A 200 3.88 -0.69 4.54
N GLU A 201 4.65 -0.93 3.48
CA GLU A 201 5.93 -0.26 3.22
C GLU A 201 5.79 1.24 3.02
N GLU A 202 4.77 1.68 2.28
CA GLU A 202 4.48 3.11 2.06
C GLU A 202 4.01 3.78 3.36
N ALA A 203 3.31 3.05 4.20
CA ALA A 203 2.85 3.57 5.47
C ALA A 203 4.00 3.69 6.50
N GLU A 204 4.94 2.75 6.50
CA GLU A 204 6.19 2.86 7.26
C GLU A 204 7.01 4.05 6.74
N TRP A 205 7.14 4.17 5.41
CA TRP A 205 7.88 5.25 4.79
C TRP A 205 7.28 6.63 5.06
N CYS A 206 5.95 6.79 4.95
CA CYS A 206 5.25 8.01 5.34
C CYS A 206 5.56 8.44 6.78
N SER A 207 5.69 7.48 7.70
CA SER A 207 6.04 7.79 9.10
C SER A 207 7.46 8.38 9.26
N ARG A 208 8.41 7.97 8.38
CA ARG A 208 9.76 8.56 8.33
C ARG A 208 9.78 9.88 7.58
N LEU A 209 9.08 9.97 6.44
CA LEU A 209 8.94 11.21 5.66
C LEU A 209 8.34 12.34 6.50
N LYS A 210 7.33 12.03 7.31
CA LYS A 210 6.67 13.00 8.22
C LYS A 210 7.63 13.68 9.20
N LYS A 211 8.78 13.07 9.48
CA LYS A 211 9.85 13.70 10.30
C LYS A 211 10.63 14.76 9.54
N THR A 212 10.49 14.82 8.22
CA THR A 212 11.19 15.78 7.36
C THR A 212 10.32 16.92 6.87
N GLY A 213 8.98 16.77 6.96
CA GLY A 213 7.98 17.75 6.54
C GLY A 213 6.58 17.16 6.60
N LYS A 214 5.57 17.97 6.33
CA LYS A 214 4.17 17.53 6.32
C LYS A 214 3.84 16.72 5.07
N LEU A 215 2.77 15.90 5.16
CA LEU A 215 2.19 15.14 4.06
C LEU A 215 0.80 15.69 3.77
N CYS A 216 0.38 15.73 2.51
CA CYS A 216 -0.96 16.15 2.14
C CYS A 216 -1.56 15.34 0.98
N ILE A 217 -2.86 15.50 0.78
CA ILE A 217 -3.59 15.08 -0.41
C ILE A 217 -4.17 16.33 -1.07
N PHE A 218 -3.95 16.48 -2.36
CA PHE A 218 -4.61 17.49 -3.18
C PHE A 218 -5.89 16.88 -3.76
N GLY A 219 -7.03 17.17 -3.11
CA GLY A 219 -8.32 16.58 -3.45
C GLY A 219 -8.90 17.07 -4.76
N ASP A 220 -8.44 18.22 -5.27
CA ASP A 220 -8.87 18.75 -6.57
C ASP A 220 -8.24 18.02 -7.76
N GLU A 221 -7.17 17.25 -7.53
CA GLU A 221 -6.49 16.44 -8.54
C GLU A 221 -6.90 14.98 -8.42
N HIS A 222 -7.19 14.35 -9.56
CA HIS A 222 -7.79 13.01 -9.59
C HIS A 222 -6.98 12.04 -10.45
N VAL A 223 -6.82 10.81 -9.95
CA VAL A 223 -6.25 9.70 -10.71
C VAL A 223 -7.13 8.47 -10.49
N ILE A 224 -7.49 7.77 -11.57
CA ILE A 224 -8.19 6.49 -11.46
C ILE A 224 -7.18 5.42 -11.07
N HIS A 225 -7.52 4.59 -10.10
CA HIS A 225 -6.74 3.44 -9.69
C HIS A 225 -7.60 2.19 -9.75
N LEU A 226 -7.25 1.27 -10.65
CA LEU A 226 -8.05 0.09 -10.98
C LEU A 226 -7.98 -1.03 -9.93
N GLN A 227 -7.23 -0.83 -8.88
CA GLN A 227 -7.04 -1.64 -7.66
C GLN A 227 -6.69 -3.13 -7.82
N GLY A 228 -5.45 -3.46 -7.46
CA GLY A 228 -5.09 -4.77 -6.92
C GLY A 228 -5.07 -5.94 -7.89
N GLU A 229 -5.13 -5.73 -9.20
CA GLU A 229 -5.08 -6.83 -10.17
C GLU A 229 -3.74 -7.56 -10.12
N SER A 230 -2.62 -6.84 -10.03
CA SER A 230 -1.29 -7.44 -9.94
C SER A 230 -1.08 -8.26 -8.67
N ALA A 231 -1.53 -7.77 -7.51
CA ALA A 231 -1.41 -8.50 -6.26
C ALA A 231 -2.35 -9.71 -6.20
N THR A 232 -3.60 -9.56 -6.64
CA THR A 232 -4.58 -10.66 -6.66
C THR A 232 -4.10 -11.79 -7.58
N THR A 233 -3.57 -11.46 -8.74
CA THR A 233 -2.98 -12.41 -9.69
C THR A 233 -1.74 -13.08 -9.10
N ALA A 234 -0.83 -12.31 -8.48
CA ALA A 234 0.41 -12.83 -7.91
C ALA A 234 0.18 -13.86 -6.79
N PHE A 235 -0.82 -13.62 -5.94
CA PHE A 235 -1.17 -14.51 -4.82
C PHE A 235 -2.24 -15.55 -5.16
N GLN A 236 -2.83 -15.52 -6.37
CA GLN A 236 -3.97 -16.35 -6.77
C GLN A 236 -5.11 -16.27 -5.74
N SER A 237 -5.37 -15.06 -5.23
CA SER A 237 -6.38 -14.82 -4.21
C SER A 237 -7.74 -14.62 -4.85
N SER A 238 -8.77 -15.25 -4.30
CA SER A 238 -10.17 -15.04 -4.71
C SER A 238 -10.80 -13.78 -4.11
N ASP A 239 -10.22 -13.29 -3.00
CA ASP A 239 -10.76 -12.14 -2.28
C ASP A 239 -10.06 -10.83 -2.70
N LYS A 240 -10.87 -9.83 -3.09
CA LYS A 240 -10.41 -8.48 -3.36
C LYS A 240 -10.25 -7.69 -2.04
N GLY A 241 -9.22 -6.82 -1.97
CA GLY A 241 -9.03 -5.87 -0.88
C GLY A 241 -8.04 -6.29 0.21
N TYR A 242 -7.87 -5.38 1.20
CA TYR A 242 -6.87 -5.48 2.28
C TYR A 242 -7.37 -6.18 3.55
N PHE A 243 -8.63 -6.61 3.58
CA PHE A 243 -9.24 -7.25 4.76
C PHE A 243 -9.23 -8.78 4.71
N ASN A 244 -8.68 -9.36 3.64
CA ASN A 244 -8.48 -10.79 3.56
C ASN A 244 -7.30 -11.19 4.47
N ILE A 245 -7.59 -12.02 5.48
CA ILE A 245 -6.59 -12.56 6.42
C ILE A 245 -6.57 -14.08 6.42
N TYR A 246 -7.18 -14.72 5.41
CA TYR A 246 -7.47 -16.16 5.44
C TYR A 246 -6.62 -16.99 4.48
N ASP A 247 -5.97 -16.39 3.49
CA ASP A 247 -5.15 -17.04 2.47
C ASP A 247 -3.69 -16.55 2.48
N ARG A 248 -2.91 -16.89 1.44
CA ARG A 248 -1.50 -16.46 1.31
C ARG A 248 -1.34 -14.95 1.17
N LYS A 249 -2.26 -14.27 0.45
CA LYS A 249 -2.27 -12.81 0.36
C LYS A 249 -2.51 -12.20 1.76
N GLY A 250 -3.48 -12.75 2.49
CA GLY A 250 -3.78 -12.37 3.85
C GLY A 250 -2.59 -12.56 4.80
N LEU A 251 -1.87 -13.67 4.67
CA LEU A 251 -0.63 -13.88 5.43
C LEU A 251 0.41 -12.78 5.14
N GLN A 252 0.60 -12.40 3.87
CA GLN A 252 1.52 -11.31 3.53
C GLN A 252 1.09 -9.98 4.15
N ILE A 253 -0.21 -9.66 4.10
CA ILE A 253 -0.76 -8.44 4.73
C ILE A 253 -0.52 -8.45 6.24
N MET A 254 -0.84 -9.56 6.91
CA MET A 254 -0.63 -9.72 8.37
C MET A 254 0.85 -9.60 8.73
N LEU A 255 1.74 -10.27 7.98
CA LEU A 255 3.18 -10.26 8.20
C LEU A 255 3.77 -8.85 8.05
N SER A 256 3.40 -8.14 7.00
CA SER A 256 3.85 -6.77 6.74
C SER A 256 3.34 -5.79 7.80
N ASN A 257 2.09 -5.94 8.25
CA ASN A 257 1.57 -5.14 9.35
C ASN A 257 2.29 -5.42 10.67
N MET A 258 2.59 -6.69 10.99
CA MET A 258 3.35 -7.06 12.18
C MET A 258 4.78 -6.51 12.14
N LEU A 259 5.43 -6.57 10.98
CA LEU A 259 6.74 -5.98 10.77
C LEU A 259 6.71 -4.47 10.99
N ARG A 260 5.72 -3.78 10.41
CA ARG A 260 5.53 -2.35 10.59
C ARG A 260 5.29 -1.99 12.05
N ILE A 261 4.41 -2.71 12.76
CA ILE A 261 4.14 -2.49 14.19
C ILE A 261 5.45 -2.60 14.98
N ARG A 262 6.26 -3.62 14.71
CA ARG A 262 7.54 -3.81 15.38
C ARG A 262 8.52 -2.66 15.12
N LYS A 263 8.65 -2.23 13.86
CA LYS A 263 9.58 -1.17 13.46
C LYS A 263 9.13 0.22 13.92
N GLN A 264 7.85 0.51 13.84
CA GLN A 264 7.31 1.84 14.12
C GLN A 264 6.92 2.05 15.59
N PHE A 265 6.42 1.03 16.26
CA PHE A 265 5.85 1.15 17.61
C PHE A 265 6.56 0.29 18.67
N GLY A 266 7.53 -0.54 18.26
CA GLY A 266 8.39 -1.29 19.15
C GLY A 266 7.88 -2.69 19.53
N VAL A 267 8.65 -3.36 20.41
CA VAL A 267 8.44 -4.77 20.80
C VAL A 267 7.13 -4.98 21.55
N GLY A 268 6.78 -4.07 22.48
CA GLY A 268 5.59 -4.22 23.30
C GLY A 268 4.31 -4.27 22.47
N TRP A 269 4.15 -3.35 21.50
CA TRP A 269 3.01 -3.33 20.58
C TRP A 269 3.00 -4.53 19.64
N TYR A 270 4.16 -5.00 19.21
CA TYR A 270 4.26 -6.21 18.41
C TYR A 270 3.77 -7.45 19.18
N LEU A 271 4.28 -7.67 20.40
CA LEU A 271 3.88 -8.81 21.23
C LEU A 271 2.39 -8.75 21.60
N PHE A 272 1.89 -7.57 21.95
CA PHE A 272 0.46 -7.36 22.19
C PHE A 272 -0.37 -7.73 20.95
N SER A 273 0.00 -7.24 19.79
CA SER A 273 -0.73 -7.53 18.55
C SER A 273 -0.69 -9.02 18.23
N LEU A 274 0.46 -9.67 18.36
CA LEU A 274 0.60 -11.12 18.13
C LEU A 274 -0.25 -11.92 19.11
N PHE A 275 -0.23 -11.55 20.40
CA PHE A 275 -1.06 -12.18 21.44
C PHE A 275 -2.56 -12.09 21.09
N ILE A 276 -3.03 -10.91 20.66
CA ILE A 276 -4.44 -10.73 20.27
C ILE A 276 -4.80 -11.59 19.05
N HIS A 277 -3.90 -11.74 18.07
CA HIS A 277 -4.16 -12.65 16.93
C HIS A 277 -4.27 -14.12 17.37
N VAL A 278 -3.47 -14.53 18.36
CA VAL A 278 -3.58 -15.88 18.95
C VAL A 278 -4.89 -16.03 19.70
N LEU A 279 -5.27 -15.03 20.52
CA LEU A 279 -6.52 -15.02 21.28
C LEU A 279 -7.76 -15.04 20.37
N GLU A 280 -7.67 -14.42 19.18
CA GLU A 280 -8.76 -14.43 18.20
C GLU A 280 -9.08 -15.85 17.69
N ILE A 281 -8.16 -16.81 17.73
CA ILE A 281 -8.44 -18.19 17.25
C ILE A 281 -9.61 -18.82 18.05
N PRO A 282 -9.57 -18.96 19.39
CA PRO A 282 -10.71 -19.48 20.16
C PRO A 282 -11.92 -18.55 20.10
N LEU A 283 -11.74 -17.23 20.04
CA LEU A 283 -12.86 -16.28 19.87
C LEU A 283 -13.55 -16.47 18.52
N PHE A 284 -12.79 -16.71 17.46
CA PHE A 284 -13.34 -16.99 16.13
C PHE A 284 -14.13 -18.30 16.14
N PHE A 285 -13.59 -19.36 16.73
CA PHE A 285 -14.26 -20.65 16.84
C PHE A 285 -15.58 -20.54 17.60
N THR A 286 -15.57 -19.98 18.82
CA THR A 286 -16.77 -19.80 19.64
C THR A 286 -17.78 -18.87 18.99
N GLY A 287 -17.34 -17.75 18.43
CA GLY A 287 -18.18 -16.83 17.69
C GLY A 287 -18.84 -17.48 16.47
N LEU A 288 -18.11 -18.34 15.74
CA LEU A 288 -18.64 -19.07 14.60
C LEU A 288 -19.72 -20.08 15.01
N LEU A 289 -19.53 -20.76 16.16
CA LEU A 289 -20.56 -21.66 16.71
C LEU A 289 -21.84 -20.90 17.08
N PHE A 290 -21.71 -19.81 17.84
CA PHE A 290 -22.85 -18.96 18.21
C PHE A 290 -23.58 -18.39 16.98
N ASP A 291 -22.81 -17.88 16.02
CA ASP A 291 -23.36 -17.31 14.77
C ASP A 291 -24.10 -18.40 13.97
N SER A 292 -23.57 -19.64 13.94
CA SER A 292 -24.24 -20.78 13.27
C SER A 292 -25.57 -21.14 13.94
N ILE A 293 -25.66 -21.08 15.26
CA ILE A 293 -26.90 -21.37 16.01
C ILE A 293 -27.92 -20.26 15.72
N ILE A 294 -27.53 -18.99 15.89
CA ILE A 294 -28.44 -17.84 15.74
C ILE A 294 -28.93 -17.70 14.29
N SER A 295 -28.06 -17.96 13.31
CA SER A 295 -28.37 -17.81 11.88
C SER A 295 -28.96 -19.07 11.25
N LEU A 296 -29.36 -20.08 12.04
CA LEU A 296 -29.90 -21.35 11.57
C LEU A 296 -28.99 -22.02 10.52
N GLY A 297 -27.71 -22.09 10.79
CA GLY A 297 -26.73 -22.76 9.93
C GLY A 297 -26.15 -21.89 8.80
N LYS A 298 -26.39 -20.59 8.80
CA LYS A 298 -25.83 -19.63 7.83
C LYS A 298 -24.89 -18.61 8.51
N PRO A 299 -23.76 -19.03 9.10
CA PRO A 299 -22.89 -18.12 9.83
C PRO A 299 -22.23 -17.12 8.86
N ARG A 300 -21.86 -15.95 9.38
CA ARG A 300 -21.16 -14.88 8.66
C ARG A 300 -19.81 -15.32 8.09
N TYR A 301 -19.13 -16.22 8.78
CA TYR A 301 -17.85 -16.79 8.38
C TYR A 301 -17.95 -18.30 8.23
N SER A 302 -17.05 -18.91 7.44
CA SER A 302 -16.98 -20.36 7.27
C SER A 302 -15.86 -20.98 8.13
N PHE A 303 -15.97 -22.29 8.43
CA PHE A 303 -14.88 -23.06 9.05
C PHE A 303 -13.59 -23.05 8.21
N GLY A 304 -13.71 -22.94 6.88
CA GLY A 304 -12.56 -22.75 5.98
C GLY A 304 -11.80 -21.47 6.28
N LYS A 305 -12.51 -20.36 6.55
CA LYS A 305 -11.89 -19.08 6.95
C LYS A 305 -11.21 -19.19 8.32
N LEU A 306 -11.83 -19.87 9.29
CA LEU A 306 -11.18 -20.12 10.58
C LEU A 306 -9.88 -20.93 10.41
N ARG A 307 -9.91 -22.01 9.63
CA ARG A 307 -8.72 -22.82 9.33
C ARG A 307 -7.62 -21.99 8.68
N GLY A 308 -7.97 -21.18 7.68
CA GLY A 308 -7.02 -20.29 6.99
C GLY A 308 -6.41 -19.26 7.92
N PHE A 309 -7.22 -18.61 8.75
CA PHE A 309 -6.75 -17.66 9.77
C PHE A 309 -5.79 -18.32 10.78
N THR A 310 -6.18 -19.46 11.33
CA THR A 310 -5.35 -20.22 12.28
C THR A 310 -4.00 -20.59 11.67
N ALA A 311 -3.99 -21.11 10.43
CA ALA A 311 -2.76 -21.43 9.71
C ALA A 311 -1.86 -20.20 9.52
N ASN A 312 -2.45 -19.04 9.20
CA ASN A 312 -1.71 -17.80 9.05
C ASN A 312 -1.14 -17.30 10.38
N VAL A 313 -1.88 -17.37 11.48
CA VAL A 313 -1.38 -17.01 12.82
C VAL A 313 -0.22 -17.94 13.25
N CYS A 314 -0.32 -19.24 13.02
CA CYS A 314 0.79 -20.17 13.29
C CYS A 314 2.06 -19.80 12.50
N ARG A 315 1.91 -19.40 11.22
CA ARG A 315 3.05 -18.94 10.42
C ARG A 315 3.62 -17.62 10.93
N LEU A 316 2.77 -16.68 11.39
CA LEU A 316 3.24 -15.44 12.03
C LEU A 316 4.07 -15.71 13.29
N ILE A 317 3.66 -16.69 14.12
CA ILE A 317 4.45 -17.13 15.27
C ILE A 317 5.82 -17.66 14.81
N GLY A 318 5.87 -18.41 13.72
CA GLY A 318 7.13 -18.87 13.11
C GLY A 318 8.08 -17.74 12.67
N PHE A 319 7.53 -16.58 12.26
CA PHE A 319 8.31 -15.39 11.93
C PHE A 319 8.71 -14.55 13.15
N ALA A 320 8.09 -14.77 14.32
CA ALA A 320 8.27 -13.94 15.50
C ALA A 320 9.74 -13.76 15.94
N PRO A 321 10.60 -14.79 16.00
CA PRO A 321 12.00 -14.60 16.39
C PRO A 321 12.76 -13.64 15.45
N ARG A 322 12.49 -13.70 14.14
CA ARG A 322 13.13 -12.83 13.15
C ARG A 322 12.64 -11.38 13.27
N ILE A 323 11.34 -11.18 13.43
CA ILE A 323 10.73 -9.86 13.62
C ILE A 323 11.22 -9.23 14.92
N LEU A 324 11.32 -10.00 16.00
CA LEU A 324 11.84 -9.51 17.29
C LEU A 324 13.31 -9.11 17.20
N ALA A 325 14.13 -9.91 16.50
CA ALA A 325 15.54 -9.60 16.30
C ALA A 325 15.78 -8.31 15.52
N ASN A 326 14.79 -7.87 14.72
CA ASN A 326 14.84 -6.64 13.90
C ASN A 326 16.10 -6.53 13.03
N LYS A 327 16.59 -7.67 12.55
CA LYS A 327 17.69 -7.74 11.60
C LYS A 327 17.15 -7.71 10.18
N PRO A 328 17.89 -7.19 9.20
CA PRO A 328 17.47 -7.18 7.81
C PRO A 328 17.04 -8.58 7.33
N TYR A 329 15.83 -8.68 6.81
CA TYR A 329 15.29 -9.92 6.26
C TYR A 329 14.18 -9.59 5.25
N PHE A 330 14.17 -10.31 4.13
CA PHE A 330 13.14 -10.12 3.11
C PHE A 330 11.88 -10.93 3.43
N TYR A 331 10.87 -10.28 3.97
CA TYR A 331 9.63 -10.93 4.44
C TYR A 331 8.67 -11.20 3.27
N LYS A 332 8.99 -12.20 2.48
CA LYS A 332 8.22 -12.67 1.32
C LYS A 332 7.56 -14.01 1.63
N VAL A 333 6.25 -14.11 1.34
CA VAL A 333 5.43 -15.32 1.56
C VAL A 333 5.22 -16.12 0.26
N LEU A 334 5.46 -15.52 -0.92
CA LEU A 334 5.34 -16.18 -2.23
C LEU A 334 6.39 -17.24 -2.46
#